data_17ef916d15153d466eaebacaf1ef1c99
#
_entry.id   17ef916d15153d466eaebacaf1ef1c99
#
_cell.length_a   1.000
_cell.length_b   1.000
_cell.length_c   1.000
_cell.angle_alpha   90.00
_cell.angle_beta   90.00
_cell.angle_gamma   90.00
#
_symmetry.space_group_name_H-M   'P 1'
#
loop_
_entity.id
_entity.type
_entity.pdbx_description
1 polymer ?
#
loop_
_entity_poly.entity_id
_entity_poly.type
_entity_poly.pdbx_seq_one_letter_code
_entity_poly.pdbx_strand_id
1 'polypeptide(L)'
;MSATATTPVTGAGTGVDTTPVVCIDGNEAAARAAYALSETVAISPITPASPMGEHADAWAAKGQENAWGVVPSVSQLQSEAGAAAALHGAIQAGSLGVTFTASQGLLLMIPEMFKIAGELTPTVIHVAARTVATHALSIFGDH
;
A
#
# COMPACT_ATOMS: atom_id res chain seq x y z
N MET A 1 7.12 -11.37 23.07
CA MET A 1 7.17 -10.47 21.89
C MET A 1 7.43 -9.08 22.43
N SER A 2 8.66 -8.58 22.23
CA SER A 2 9.11 -7.30 22.80
C SER A 2 8.65 -6.17 21.88
N ALA A 3 7.75 -5.32 22.37
CA ALA A 3 7.43 -4.07 21.72
C ALA A 3 8.62 -3.13 21.88
N THR A 4 9.32 -2.84 20.79
CA THR A 4 10.34 -1.79 20.76
C THR A 4 9.64 -0.44 20.92
N ALA A 5 9.69 0.11 22.12
CA ALA A 5 9.25 1.47 22.36
C ALA A 5 10.22 2.44 21.66
N THR A 6 9.74 3.11 20.61
CA THR A 6 10.47 4.20 19.98
C THR A 6 10.46 5.41 20.89
N THR A 7 11.62 5.76 21.43
CA THR A 7 11.81 6.98 22.23
C THR A 7 11.80 8.19 21.28
N PRO A 8 10.99 9.23 21.54
CA PRO A 8 11.02 10.44 20.71
C PRO A 8 12.34 11.19 20.95
N VAL A 9 13.00 11.59 19.87
CA VAL A 9 14.18 12.46 19.92
C VAL A 9 13.69 13.90 20.10
N THR A 10 13.88 14.45 21.29
CA THR A 10 13.58 15.86 21.59
C THR A 10 14.82 16.71 21.30
N GLY A 11 14.80 17.48 20.21
CA GLY A 11 15.79 18.51 19.91
C GLY A 11 15.36 19.86 20.46
N ALA A 12 16.17 20.47 21.31
CA ALA A 12 15.97 21.82 21.81
C ALA A 12 16.47 22.85 20.77
N GLY A 13 15.57 23.60 20.15
CA GLY A 13 15.90 24.70 19.26
C GLY A 13 14.66 25.47 18.82
N THR A 14 14.70 26.78 18.88
CA THR A 14 13.63 27.73 18.63
C THR A 14 12.91 27.50 17.29
N GLY A 15 11.60 27.18 17.35
CA GLY A 15 10.74 27.11 16.18
C GLY A 15 10.71 25.75 15.48
N VAL A 16 11.11 24.67 16.16
CA VAL A 16 11.09 23.32 15.59
C VAL A 16 9.66 22.77 15.64
N ASP A 17 9.19 22.28 14.48
CA ASP A 17 8.00 21.46 14.37
C ASP A 17 8.12 20.27 15.34
N THR A 18 7.19 20.18 16.30
CA THR A 18 7.17 19.10 17.31
C THR A 18 6.51 17.83 16.80
N THR A 19 6.32 17.69 15.51
CA THR A 19 5.79 16.46 14.90
C THR A 19 6.71 15.28 15.24
N PRO A 20 6.17 14.19 15.81
CA PRO A 20 7.00 13.04 16.18
C PRO A 20 7.68 12.44 14.94
N VAL A 21 9.00 12.28 15.02
CA VAL A 21 9.80 11.62 13.99
C VAL A 21 9.94 10.15 14.32
N VAL A 22 9.65 9.28 13.37
CA VAL A 22 9.78 7.83 13.50
C VAL A 22 10.78 7.28 12.50
N CYS A 23 11.42 6.17 12.85
CA CYS A 23 12.29 5.43 11.93
C CYS A 23 11.51 4.20 11.44
N ILE A 24 11.17 4.18 10.15
CA ILE A 24 10.40 3.13 9.50
C ILE A 24 11.01 2.82 8.14
N ASP A 25 10.71 1.67 7.57
CA ASP A 25 11.12 1.35 6.21
C ASP A 25 10.21 1.98 5.14
N GLY A 26 10.61 1.85 3.87
CA GLY A 26 9.87 2.43 2.75
C GLY A 26 8.49 1.81 2.54
N ASN A 27 8.32 0.50 2.80
CA ASN A 27 7.02 -0.17 2.69
C ASN A 27 6.06 0.36 3.75
N GLU A 28 6.52 0.48 5.01
CA GLU A 28 5.69 1.05 6.07
C GLU A 28 5.33 2.50 5.80
N ALA A 29 6.28 3.31 5.31
CA ALA A 29 6.04 4.71 4.98
C ALA A 29 4.97 4.86 3.88
N ALA A 30 5.08 4.08 2.80
CA ALA A 30 4.11 4.07 1.71
C ALA A 30 2.72 3.56 2.19
N ALA A 31 2.71 2.48 2.96
CA ALA A 31 1.48 1.91 3.50
C ALA A 31 0.74 2.89 4.43
N ARG A 32 1.46 3.65 5.28
CA ARG A 32 0.85 4.67 6.16
C ARG A 32 0.13 5.75 5.37
N ALA A 33 0.78 6.29 4.34
CA ALA A 33 0.17 7.32 3.49
C ALA A 33 -1.03 6.77 2.71
N ALA A 34 -0.88 5.58 2.13
CA ALA A 34 -1.94 4.92 1.37
C ALA A 34 -3.16 4.60 2.25
N TYR A 35 -2.94 4.00 3.42
CA TYR A 35 -3.99 3.66 4.38
C TYR A 35 -4.76 4.88 4.85
N ALA A 36 -4.04 5.95 5.20
CA ALA A 36 -4.65 7.18 5.68
C ALA A 36 -5.58 7.85 4.64
N LEU A 37 -5.36 7.60 3.35
CA LEU A 37 -6.09 8.23 2.24
C LEU A 37 -7.03 7.29 1.51
N SER A 38 -7.22 6.06 1.97
CA SER A 38 -8.02 5.05 1.27
C SER A 38 -9.17 4.53 2.11
N GLU A 39 -10.25 4.13 1.44
CA GLU A 39 -11.40 3.44 2.01
C GLU A 39 -11.38 1.94 1.67
N THR A 40 -10.70 1.58 0.57
CA THR A 40 -10.56 0.20 0.11
C THR A 40 -9.11 -0.11 -0.23
N VAL A 41 -8.63 -1.25 0.25
CA VAL A 41 -7.31 -1.79 -0.06
C VAL A 41 -7.49 -3.20 -0.60
N ALA A 42 -7.21 -3.41 -1.88
CA ALA A 42 -7.26 -4.72 -2.52
C ALA A 42 -5.85 -5.24 -2.75
N ILE A 43 -5.50 -6.40 -2.19
CA ILE A 43 -4.14 -6.93 -2.21
C ILE A 43 -4.06 -8.35 -2.74
N SER A 44 -2.98 -8.65 -3.45
CA SER A 44 -2.46 -9.99 -3.68
C SER A 44 -1.01 -9.99 -3.19
N PRO A 45 -0.70 -10.68 -2.07
CA PRO A 45 0.62 -10.60 -1.46
C PRO A 45 1.72 -11.07 -2.40
N ILE A 46 2.73 -10.23 -2.60
CA ILE A 46 3.90 -10.53 -3.43
C ILE A 46 5.14 -9.81 -2.88
N THR A 47 6.25 -10.54 -2.75
CA THR A 47 7.54 -9.98 -2.29
C THR A 47 8.14 -9.04 -3.35
N PRO A 48 8.67 -7.86 -2.98
CA PRO A 48 8.86 -7.31 -1.63
C PRO A 48 7.74 -6.38 -1.13
N ALA A 49 6.58 -6.35 -1.79
CA ALA A 49 5.46 -5.47 -1.46
C ALA A 49 4.56 -5.97 -0.32
N SER A 50 4.64 -7.28 0.03
CA SER A 50 3.76 -7.89 1.05
C SER A 50 3.66 -7.10 2.35
N PRO A 51 4.76 -6.53 2.92
CA PRO A 51 4.67 -5.77 4.16
C PRO A 51 3.70 -4.57 4.11
N MET A 52 3.51 -3.94 2.93
CA MET A 52 2.52 -2.86 2.80
C MET A 52 1.10 -3.36 3.07
N GLY A 53 0.74 -4.50 2.49
CA GLY A 53 -0.56 -5.13 2.71
C GLY A 53 -0.74 -5.64 4.14
N GLU A 54 0.30 -6.25 4.71
CA GLU A 54 0.31 -6.73 6.10
C GLU A 54 0.10 -5.60 7.10
N HIS A 55 0.73 -4.44 6.89
CA HIS A 55 0.49 -3.25 7.70
C HIS A 55 -0.95 -2.78 7.59
N ALA A 56 -1.49 -2.65 6.37
CA ALA A 56 -2.85 -2.20 6.16
C ALA A 56 -3.88 -3.13 6.83
N ASP A 57 -3.69 -4.44 6.68
CA ASP A 57 -4.55 -5.45 7.33
C ASP A 57 -4.48 -5.37 8.87
N ALA A 58 -3.26 -5.26 9.42
CA ALA A 58 -3.05 -5.15 10.85
C ALA A 58 -3.67 -3.88 11.45
N TRP A 59 -3.64 -2.75 10.73
CA TRP A 59 -4.27 -1.50 11.18
C TRP A 59 -5.80 -1.59 11.08
N ALA A 60 -6.34 -2.13 9.99
CA ALA A 60 -7.77 -2.35 9.85
C ALA A 60 -8.32 -3.30 10.93
N ALA A 61 -7.62 -4.40 11.22
CA ALA A 61 -7.99 -5.34 12.28
C ALA A 61 -8.01 -4.70 13.68
N LYS A 62 -7.23 -3.64 13.90
CA LYS A 62 -7.24 -2.84 15.14
C LYS A 62 -8.30 -1.75 15.17
N GLY A 63 -9.08 -1.60 14.11
CA GLY A 63 -10.08 -0.54 13.97
C GLY A 63 -9.47 0.85 13.76
N GLN A 64 -8.24 0.92 13.21
CA GLN A 64 -7.61 2.21 12.94
C GLN A 64 -8.34 2.93 11.81
N GLU A 65 -8.82 4.13 12.08
CA GLU A 65 -9.50 4.95 11.10
C GLU A 65 -8.50 5.64 10.15
N ASN A 66 -8.95 5.89 8.93
CA ASN A 66 -8.27 6.72 7.95
C ASN A 66 -8.52 8.22 8.20
N ALA A 67 -8.05 9.09 7.30
CA ALA A 67 -8.25 10.54 7.41
C ALA A 67 -9.73 10.98 7.32
N TRP A 68 -10.61 10.09 6.87
CA TRP A 68 -12.04 10.34 6.72
C TRP A 68 -12.86 9.81 7.90
N GLY A 69 -12.22 9.24 8.93
CA GLY A 69 -12.89 8.65 10.08
C GLY A 69 -13.55 7.29 9.80
N VAL A 70 -13.04 6.56 8.82
CA VAL A 70 -13.53 5.24 8.41
C VAL A 70 -12.40 4.22 8.49
N VAL A 71 -12.68 3.03 8.98
CA VAL A 71 -11.73 1.90 8.92
C VAL A 71 -11.73 1.33 7.50
N PRO A 72 -10.61 1.38 6.77
CA PRO A 72 -10.53 0.85 5.42
C PRO A 72 -10.88 -0.64 5.33
N SER A 73 -11.62 -0.99 4.28
CA SER A 73 -11.88 -2.41 3.94
C SER A 73 -10.65 -2.99 3.26
N VAL A 74 -9.99 -3.95 3.89
CA VAL A 74 -8.84 -4.66 3.33
C VAL A 74 -9.27 -6.02 2.84
N SER A 75 -9.02 -6.31 1.56
CA SER A 75 -9.39 -7.57 0.91
C SER A 75 -8.18 -8.23 0.28
N GLN A 76 -7.94 -9.50 0.63
CA GLN A 76 -6.91 -10.31 0.00
C GLN A 76 -7.52 -11.17 -1.11
N LEU A 77 -6.93 -11.10 -2.30
CA LEU A 77 -7.38 -11.79 -3.50
C LEU A 77 -6.39 -12.89 -3.91
N GLN A 78 -6.82 -13.75 -4.82
CA GLN A 78 -6.05 -14.91 -5.27
C GLN A 78 -5.01 -14.58 -6.36
N SER A 79 -5.09 -13.39 -6.94
CA SER A 79 -4.14 -12.94 -7.96
C SER A 79 -4.12 -11.41 -8.05
N GLU A 80 -3.08 -10.88 -8.62
CA GLU A 80 -2.93 -9.44 -8.83
C GLU A 80 -3.99 -8.90 -9.80
N ALA A 81 -4.31 -9.65 -10.85
CA ALA A 81 -5.42 -9.30 -11.75
C ALA A 81 -6.76 -9.24 -11.00
N GLY A 82 -6.99 -10.20 -10.09
CA GLY A 82 -8.17 -10.20 -9.21
C GLY A 82 -8.19 -9.01 -8.26
N ALA A 83 -7.04 -8.65 -7.68
CA ALA A 83 -6.90 -7.47 -6.83
C ALA A 83 -7.21 -6.18 -7.61
N ALA A 84 -6.66 -6.04 -8.82
CA ALA A 84 -6.94 -4.91 -9.69
C ALA A 84 -8.42 -4.82 -10.08
N ALA A 85 -9.06 -5.96 -10.38
CA ALA A 85 -10.50 -6.00 -10.73
C ALA A 85 -11.39 -5.63 -9.53
N ALA A 86 -11.06 -6.12 -8.33
CA ALA A 86 -11.78 -5.75 -7.10
C ALA A 86 -11.62 -4.25 -6.80
N LEU A 87 -10.39 -3.73 -6.93
CA LEU A 87 -10.10 -2.31 -6.81
C LEU A 87 -10.91 -1.50 -7.81
N HIS A 88 -10.90 -1.90 -9.10
CA HIS A 88 -11.66 -1.25 -10.16
C HIS A 88 -13.16 -1.17 -9.81
N GLY A 89 -13.77 -2.26 -9.34
CA GLY A 89 -15.17 -2.26 -8.90
C GLY A 89 -15.42 -1.30 -7.73
N ALA A 90 -14.53 -1.24 -6.75
CA ALA A 90 -14.66 -0.34 -5.61
C ALA A 90 -14.57 1.15 -6.03
N ILE A 91 -13.59 1.52 -6.86
CA ILE A 91 -13.44 2.90 -7.32
C ILE A 91 -14.56 3.33 -8.27
N GLN A 92 -15.14 2.41 -9.05
CA GLN A 92 -16.35 2.64 -9.83
C GLN A 92 -17.56 2.95 -8.95
N ALA A 93 -17.63 2.35 -7.77
CA ALA A 93 -18.65 2.66 -6.77
C ALA A 93 -18.39 3.96 -5.99
N GLY A 94 -17.30 4.66 -6.28
CA GLY A 94 -16.94 5.94 -5.68
C GLY A 94 -16.02 5.86 -4.46
N SER A 95 -15.48 4.67 -4.16
CA SER A 95 -14.52 4.48 -3.07
C SER A 95 -13.13 5.04 -3.45
N LEU A 96 -12.42 5.57 -2.48
CA LEU A 96 -10.98 5.83 -2.60
C LEU A 96 -10.22 4.51 -2.37
N GLY A 97 -9.58 4.00 -3.42
CA GLY A 97 -8.98 2.67 -3.38
C GLY A 97 -7.51 2.64 -3.77
N VAL A 98 -6.76 1.71 -3.16
CA VAL A 98 -5.35 1.45 -3.47
C VAL A 98 -5.06 -0.04 -3.56
N THR A 99 -3.94 -0.36 -4.20
CA THR A 99 -3.35 -1.70 -4.17
C THR A 99 -1.84 -1.62 -3.99
N PHE A 100 -1.27 -2.70 -3.47
CA PHE A 100 0.18 -2.89 -3.27
C PHE A 100 0.62 -4.09 -4.08
N THR A 101 1.69 -3.95 -4.87
CA THR A 101 2.19 -5.02 -5.73
C THR A 101 3.69 -4.91 -5.98
N ALA A 102 4.24 -5.87 -6.70
CA ALA A 102 5.61 -5.84 -7.22
C ALA A 102 5.59 -5.80 -8.76
N SER A 103 6.75 -5.85 -9.40
CA SER A 103 6.88 -5.73 -10.84
C SER A 103 6.02 -6.74 -11.61
N GLN A 104 6.04 -8.01 -11.24
CA GLN A 104 5.27 -9.06 -11.93
C GLN A 104 3.76 -8.87 -11.72
N GLY A 105 3.34 -8.49 -10.52
CA GLY A 105 1.94 -8.23 -10.25
C GLY A 105 1.40 -7.04 -11.02
N LEU A 106 2.20 -5.98 -11.17
CA LEU A 106 1.85 -4.84 -12.02
C LEU A 106 1.60 -5.25 -13.47
N LEU A 107 2.43 -6.15 -14.02
CA LEU A 107 2.24 -6.68 -15.37
C LEU A 107 0.92 -7.45 -15.51
N LEU A 108 0.49 -8.17 -14.47
CA LEU A 108 -0.80 -8.87 -14.46
C LEU A 108 -2.00 -7.92 -14.31
N MET A 109 -1.79 -6.70 -13.84
CA MET A 109 -2.82 -5.66 -13.68
C MET A 109 -3.06 -4.85 -14.96
N ILE A 110 -2.23 -4.96 -15.99
CA ILE A 110 -2.25 -4.11 -17.19
C ILE A 110 -3.66 -3.98 -17.81
N PRO A 111 -4.45 -5.04 -18.03
CA PRO A 111 -5.79 -4.89 -18.60
C PRO A 111 -6.71 -3.98 -17.76
N GLU A 112 -6.66 -4.11 -16.44
CA GLU A 112 -7.48 -3.27 -15.55
C GLU A 112 -6.96 -1.84 -15.48
N MET A 113 -5.64 -1.63 -15.58
CA MET A 113 -5.06 -0.28 -15.65
C MET A 113 -5.57 0.50 -16.87
N PHE A 114 -5.71 -0.16 -18.03
CA PHE A 114 -6.30 0.47 -19.21
C PHE A 114 -7.77 0.84 -19.01
N LYS A 115 -8.56 0.00 -18.33
CA LYS A 115 -9.96 0.30 -18.01
C LYS A 115 -10.05 1.49 -17.06
N ILE A 116 -9.32 1.44 -15.93
CA ILE A 116 -9.28 2.50 -14.93
C ILE A 116 -8.89 3.83 -15.59
N ALA A 117 -7.86 3.83 -16.42
CA ALA A 117 -7.43 5.03 -17.16
C ALA A 117 -8.48 5.51 -18.15
N GLY A 118 -9.12 4.61 -18.88
CA GLY A 118 -10.17 4.96 -19.87
C GLY A 118 -11.44 5.52 -19.22
N GLU A 119 -11.74 5.11 -18.01
CA GLU A 119 -12.90 5.56 -17.24
C GLU A 119 -12.60 6.77 -16.33
N LEU A 120 -11.33 7.22 -16.28
CA LEU A 120 -10.86 8.37 -15.51
C LEU A 120 -11.14 8.22 -14.00
N THR A 121 -11.16 7.00 -13.47
CA THR A 121 -11.34 6.74 -12.05
C THR A 121 -10.01 6.87 -11.30
N PRO A 122 -9.98 7.60 -10.16
CA PRO A 122 -8.73 7.84 -9.43
C PRO A 122 -8.34 6.64 -8.58
N THR A 123 -7.09 6.20 -8.70
CA THR A 123 -6.49 5.20 -7.83
C THR A 123 -4.98 5.35 -7.75
N VAL A 124 -4.36 4.75 -6.75
CA VAL A 124 -2.90 4.66 -6.62
C VAL A 124 -2.49 3.20 -6.54
N ILE A 125 -1.54 2.82 -7.39
CA ILE A 125 -0.92 1.49 -7.38
C ILE A 125 0.50 1.66 -6.83
N HIS A 126 0.77 1.13 -5.65
CA HIS A 126 2.10 1.18 -5.04
C HIS A 126 2.89 -0.05 -5.47
N VAL A 127 4.06 0.17 -6.03
CA VAL A 127 4.91 -0.90 -6.56
C VAL A 127 6.24 -0.93 -5.83
N ALA A 128 6.49 -2.01 -5.08
CA ALA A 128 7.83 -2.33 -4.61
C ALA A 128 8.51 -3.19 -5.68
N ALA A 129 9.33 -2.54 -6.51
CA ALA A 129 9.91 -3.17 -7.70
C ALA A 129 10.89 -4.29 -7.35
N ARG A 130 10.94 -5.29 -8.22
CA ARG A 130 11.92 -6.37 -8.22
C ARG A 130 12.22 -6.80 -9.65
N THR A 131 13.29 -7.58 -9.87
CA THR A 131 13.64 -8.04 -11.21
C THR A 131 12.51 -8.88 -11.82
N VAL A 132 12.30 -8.72 -13.12
CA VAL A 132 11.40 -9.53 -13.96
C VAL A 132 12.20 -10.59 -14.75
N ALA A 133 13.48 -10.76 -14.41
CA ALA A 133 14.38 -11.67 -15.12
C ALA A 133 13.87 -13.11 -15.13
N THR A 134 14.02 -13.78 -16.27
CA THR A 134 13.54 -15.15 -16.48
C THR A 134 14.44 -16.22 -15.84
N HIS A 135 15.70 -15.91 -15.54
CA HIS A 135 16.71 -16.85 -15.03
C HIS A 135 17.06 -16.66 -13.56
N ALA A 136 16.71 -15.55 -12.97
CA ALA A 136 16.93 -15.26 -11.55
C ALA A 136 15.90 -14.25 -11.02
N LEU A 137 15.42 -14.51 -9.80
CA LEU A 137 14.62 -13.56 -9.05
C LEU A 137 15.52 -12.78 -8.09
N SER A 138 15.50 -11.47 -8.16
CA SER A 138 16.18 -10.60 -7.18
C SER A 138 15.25 -9.50 -6.72
N ILE A 139 15.11 -9.35 -5.41
CA ILE A 139 14.34 -8.25 -4.81
C ILE A 139 15.14 -6.94 -4.76
N PHE A 140 16.40 -6.98 -5.14
CA PHE A 140 17.30 -5.81 -5.15
C PHE A 140 17.53 -5.24 -6.56
N GLY A 141 16.92 -5.83 -7.56
CA GLY A 141 16.96 -5.31 -8.92
C GLY A 141 15.74 -4.44 -9.20
N ASP A 142 15.90 -3.52 -10.11
CA ASP A 142 14.79 -2.79 -10.71
C ASP A 142 14.82 -2.91 -12.24
N HIS A 143 13.75 -2.50 -12.87
CA HIS A 143 13.57 -2.50 -14.33
C HIS A 143 12.80 -1.28 -14.78
#